data_5ff0659b5cdb7cd7ff6f8a61a237df6e
#
_entry.id   5ff0659b5cdb7cd7ff6f8a61a237df6e
#
_cell.length_a   1.000
_cell.length_b   1.000
_cell.length_c   1.000
_cell.angle_alpha   90.00
_cell.angle_beta   90.00
_cell.angle_gamma   90.00
#
_symmetry.space_group_name_H-M   'P 1'
#
loop_
_entity.id
_entity.type
_entity.pdbx_description
1 polymer ?
#
loop_
_entity_poly.entity_id
_entity_poly.type
_entity_poly.pdbx_seq_one_letter_code
_entity_poly.pdbx_strand_id
1 'polypeptide(L)'
;EETKPMLNTSHGFVPWDDLHHIELSQTTGEVNGKWAFANANNTPRLARVDLKTFKTAEILELPNSGGNHSSPFGTENSEYIVAGTRFSVPPDDVNGDVPIDSYKQNFKGHISFVSVNQETGNMDIAFQLKTPGVNFDLARCGRAKSHGWFFFSCYNTEQANTLLEVNASQRDKDFIMAVNWKKAEEYLKAGKGKKQKVKYAHNVWDEKTHTGVSTIKEEVTVLDVAELKDICYLMPCPKSPHGCDVDPTGEYIVGSGKLAAL
;
A
#
# COMPACT_ATOMS: atom_id res chain seq x y z
N GLU A 1 8.41 17.77 14.44
CA GLU A 1 8.40 19.22 14.18
C GLU A 1 9.24 19.63 12.97
N GLU A 2 10.34 18.94 12.67
CA GLU A 2 11.22 19.22 11.50
C GLU A 2 10.50 19.06 10.15
N THR A 3 9.51 18.19 10.09
CA THR A 3 8.74 17.96 8.86
C THR A 3 7.54 18.89 8.67
N LYS A 4 7.13 19.57 9.75
CA LYS A 4 5.94 20.42 9.77
C LYS A 4 5.90 21.50 8.68
N PRO A 5 6.99 22.23 8.41
CA PRO A 5 6.98 23.25 7.37
C PRO A 5 6.85 22.70 5.94
N MET A 6 7.09 21.41 5.75
CA MET A 6 7.10 20.77 4.45
C MET A 6 5.91 19.84 4.22
N LEU A 7 5.03 19.68 5.19
CA LEU A 7 3.81 18.92 5.01
C LEU A 7 2.78 19.73 4.22
N ASN A 8 3.07 19.92 2.95
CA ASN A 8 2.08 20.39 2.00
C ASN A 8 1.39 19.15 1.43
N THR A 9 0.08 19.06 1.61
CA THR A 9 -0.68 17.90 1.18
C THR A 9 -1.86 18.32 0.31
N SER A 10 -2.28 17.44 -0.57
CA SER A 10 -3.47 17.65 -1.39
C SER A 10 -4.78 17.43 -0.61
N HIS A 11 -4.71 16.76 0.54
CA HIS A 11 -5.85 16.36 1.38
C HIS A 11 -5.95 17.12 2.71
N GLY A 12 -5.21 18.21 2.84
CA GLY A 12 -5.14 18.98 4.07
C GLY A 12 -4.00 18.56 4.98
N PHE A 13 -3.73 19.39 5.99
CA PHE A 13 -2.62 19.22 6.91
C PHE A 13 -3.04 18.48 8.17
N VAL A 14 -2.36 17.37 8.45
CA VAL A 14 -2.44 16.68 9.74
C VAL A 14 -1.07 16.73 10.40
N PRO A 15 -0.90 17.46 11.51
CA PRO A 15 0.42 17.69 12.12
C PRO A 15 0.98 16.48 12.87
N TRP A 16 0.18 15.47 13.10
CA TRP A 16 0.56 14.21 13.76
C TRP A 16 -0.15 13.05 13.08
N ASP A 17 0.47 11.88 13.15
CA ASP A 17 -0.09 10.65 12.68
C ASP A 17 0.43 9.47 13.51
N ASP A 18 -0.17 8.32 13.37
CA ASP A 18 0.27 7.07 13.96
C ASP A 18 1.27 6.39 13.01
N LEU A 19 2.56 6.51 13.29
CA LEU A 19 3.60 5.74 12.62
C LEU A 19 3.51 4.29 13.12
N HIS A 20 3.12 3.38 12.27
CA HIS A 20 2.65 2.07 12.69
C HIS A 20 3.57 0.90 12.30
N HIS A 21 4.13 0.93 11.12
CA HIS A 21 5.02 -0.10 10.61
C HIS A 21 6.31 0.49 10.04
N ILE A 22 7.40 -0.26 10.16
CA ILE A 22 8.70 0.08 9.58
C ILE A 22 9.21 -1.11 8.79
N GLU A 23 9.66 -0.87 7.57
CA GLU A 23 10.39 -1.82 6.73
C GLU A 23 11.80 -1.29 6.45
N LEU A 24 12.79 -2.16 6.53
CA LEU A 24 14.16 -1.82 6.19
C LEU A 24 14.46 -2.16 4.73
N SER A 25 15.26 -1.33 4.07
CA SER A 25 15.69 -1.63 2.70
C SER A 25 16.51 -2.91 2.63
N GLN A 26 16.28 -3.69 1.56
CA GLN A 26 16.83 -5.02 1.37
C GLN A 26 17.57 -5.14 0.04
N THR A 27 18.51 -6.07 0.00
CA THR A 27 19.14 -6.57 -1.21
C THR A 27 19.19 -8.09 -1.12
N THR A 28 18.62 -8.79 -2.07
CA THR A 28 18.49 -10.26 -2.06
C THR A 28 17.81 -10.80 -0.78
N GLY A 29 16.80 -10.08 -0.27
CA GLY A 29 16.08 -10.43 0.94
C GLY A 29 16.80 -10.12 2.26
N GLU A 30 18.01 -9.59 2.21
CA GLU A 30 18.81 -9.24 3.38
C GLU A 30 18.83 -7.72 3.58
N VAL A 31 18.70 -7.28 4.84
CA VAL A 31 18.75 -5.86 5.21
C VAL A 31 20.09 -5.26 4.81
N ASN A 32 20.06 -4.19 4.02
CA ASN A 32 21.27 -3.55 3.50
C ASN A 32 21.69 -2.28 4.27
N GLY A 33 20.90 -1.84 5.25
CA GLY A 33 21.23 -0.73 6.14
C GLY A 33 21.21 0.66 5.50
N LYS A 34 20.61 0.83 4.33
CA LYS A 34 20.57 2.13 3.64
C LYS A 34 19.41 2.99 4.12
N TRP A 35 18.19 2.46 4.07
CA TRP A 35 16.96 3.21 4.35
C TRP A 35 16.01 2.44 5.24
N ALA A 36 15.19 3.19 5.98
CA ALA A 36 13.97 2.69 6.60
C ALA A 36 12.78 3.40 5.96
N PHE A 37 11.71 2.64 5.74
CA PHE A 37 10.44 3.16 5.25
C PHE A 37 9.41 3.03 6.38
N ALA A 38 8.60 4.06 6.56
CA ALA A 38 7.56 4.08 7.59
C ALA A 38 6.23 4.52 7.00
N ASN A 39 5.14 3.94 7.49
CA ASN A 39 3.81 4.34 7.11
C ASN A 39 3.22 5.38 8.08
N ALA A 40 2.25 6.10 7.60
CA ALA A 40 1.29 6.84 8.41
C ALA A 40 -0.05 6.11 8.36
N ASN A 41 -0.51 5.60 9.51
CA ASN A 41 -1.67 4.71 9.60
C ASN A 41 -3.00 5.40 9.24
N ASN A 42 -3.14 6.66 9.64
CA ASN A 42 -4.39 7.42 9.50
C ASN A 42 -4.42 8.34 8.28
N THR A 43 -3.26 8.60 7.69
CA THR A 43 -3.13 9.38 6.45
C THR A 43 -2.37 8.56 5.40
N PRO A 44 -2.67 8.75 4.11
CA PRO A 44 -2.04 7.96 3.05
C PRO A 44 -0.63 8.47 2.74
N ARG A 45 0.32 8.26 3.65
CA ARG A 45 1.70 8.73 3.50
C ARG A 45 2.72 7.63 3.76
N LEU A 46 3.81 7.69 3.00
CA LEU A 46 5.04 6.94 3.22
C LEU A 46 6.18 7.89 3.48
N ALA A 47 6.99 7.60 4.48
CA ALA A 47 8.25 8.29 4.75
C ALA A 47 9.44 7.37 4.45
N ARG A 48 10.51 7.94 3.92
CA ARG A 48 11.84 7.33 3.86
C ARG A 48 12.78 8.05 4.81
N VAL A 49 13.44 7.27 5.65
CA VAL A 49 14.48 7.74 6.58
C VAL A 49 15.83 7.24 6.08
N ASP A 50 16.79 8.11 6.00
CA ASP A 50 18.18 7.75 5.74
C ASP A 50 18.81 7.18 7.02
N LEU A 51 19.29 5.93 6.98
CA LEU A 51 19.84 5.26 8.16
C LEU A 51 21.27 5.71 8.52
N LYS A 52 21.94 6.45 7.65
CA LYS A 52 23.24 7.03 7.95
C LYS A 52 23.12 8.31 8.77
N THR A 53 22.11 9.11 8.49
CA THR A 53 21.87 10.39 9.15
C THR A 53 20.76 10.35 10.18
N PHE A 54 19.91 9.33 10.15
CA PHE A 54 18.66 9.19 10.93
C PHE A 54 17.69 10.35 10.71
N LYS A 55 17.71 10.93 9.51
CA LYS A 55 16.79 12.01 9.12
C LYS A 55 15.77 11.52 8.10
N THR A 56 14.57 12.07 8.20
CA THR A 56 13.55 11.90 7.14
C THR A 56 14.09 12.57 5.88
N ALA A 57 14.23 11.78 4.83
CA ALA A 57 14.72 12.23 3.53
C ALA A 57 13.58 12.47 2.54
N GLU A 58 12.42 11.84 2.75
CA GLU A 58 11.32 11.89 1.80
C GLU A 58 9.98 11.57 2.46
N ILE A 59 8.91 12.26 2.04
CA ILE A 59 7.53 11.90 2.37
C ILE A 59 6.70 11.97 1.09
N LEU A 60 6.04 10.87 0.77
CA LEU A 60 5.19 10.69 -0.41
C LEU A 60 3.76 10.45 0.01
N GLU A 61 2.81 11.24 -0.50
CA GLU A 61 1.38 10.94 -0.40
C GLU A 61 0.98 9.85 -1.40
N LEU A 62 0.02 9.02 -0.99
CA LEU A 62 -0.55 7.96 -1.83
C LEU A 62 -1.99 8.33 -2.18
N PRO A 63 -2.31 8.70 -3.43
CA PRO A 63 -3.68 9.00 -3.84
C PRO A 63 -4.56 7.75 -3.80
N ASN A 64 -5.88 7.93 -3.84
CA ASN A 64 -6.86 6.84 -3.81
C ASN A 64 -6.80 5.95 -2.55
N SER A 65 -6.35 6.47 -1.44
CA SER A 65 -6.13 5.68 -0.23
C SER A 65 -6.71 6.37 1.02
N GLY A 66 -7.45 5.63 1.82
CA GLY A 66 -8.03 6.08 3.09
C GLY A 66 -7.21 5.64 4.30
N GLY A 67 -5.93 5.95 4.31
CA GLY A 67 -4.97 5.50 5.32
C GLY A 67 -4.12 4.34 4.79
N ASN A 68 -3.10 3.97 5.53
CA ASN A 68 -2.02 3.17 4.97
C ASN A 68 -1.45 2.14 5.95
N HIS A 69 -2.33 1.31 6.54
CA HIS A 69 -1.92 0.31 7.51
C HIS A 69 -1.14 -0.84 6.88
N SER A 70 -1.55 -1.30 5.69
CA SER A 70 -0.87 -2.38 4.96
C SER A 70 0.35 -1.86 4.22
N SER A 71 1.28 -1.27 4.94
CA SER A 71 2.52 -0.70 4.45
C SER A 71 3.48 -0.37 5.60
N PRO A 72 4.73 -0.01 5.36
CA PRO A 72 5.43 -0.22 4.10
C PRO A 72 5.95 -1.64 4.07
N PHE A 73 5.82 -2.36 2.97
CA PHE A 73 6.39 -3.70 2.82
C PHE A 73 7.19 -3.77 1.53
N GLY A 74 8.43 -4.25 1.64
CA GLY A 74 9.38 -4.23 0.53
C GLY A 74 9.42 -5.52 -0.26
N THR A 75 9.70 -5.43 -1.55
CA THR A 75 10.17 -6.55 -2.35
C THR A 75 11.60 -6.94 -1.97
N GLU A 76 12.04 -8.14 -2.34
CA GLU A 76 13.33 -8.72 -1.91
C GLU A 76 14.56 -7.84 -2.18
N ASN A 77 14.50 -6.98 -3.19
CA ASN A 77 15.56 -6.03 -3.51
C ASN A 77 15.12 -4.57 -3.29
N SER A 78 14.02 -4.35 -2.59
CA SER A 78 13.42 -3.03 -2.44
C SER A 78 13.18 -2.32 -3.78
N GLU A 79 12.87 -3.07 -4.85
CA GLU A 79 12.45 -2.47 -6.12
C GLU A 79 11.18 -1.66 -5.93
N TYR A 80 10.29 -2.18 -5.08
CA TYR A 80 9.06 -1.53 -4.65
C TYR A 80 8.92 -1.55 -3.14
N ILE A 81 8.39 -0.46 -2.60
CA ILE A 81 7.69 -0.43 -1.33
C ILE A 81 6.21 -0.46 -1.64
N VAL A 82 5.50 -1.40 -1.07
CA VAL A 82 4.10 -1.69 -1.40
C VAL A 82 3.20 -1.23 -0.26
N ALA A 83 2.10 -0.60 -0.62
CA ALA A 83 1.16 -0.03 0.32
C ALA A 83 -0.29 -0.31 -0.10
N GLY A 84 -1.00 -1.06 0.72
CA GLY A 84 -2.44 -1.28 0.56
C GLY A 84 -3.24 -0.30 1.41
N THR A 85 -4.32 0.24 0.87
CA THR A 85 -5.20 1.14 1.60
C THR A 85 -5.85 0.45 2.81
N ARG A 86 -5.86 1.12 3.95
CA ARG A 86 -6.51 0.60 5.16
C ARG A 86 -8.03 0.53 5.02
N PHE A 87 -8.62 1.56 4.44
CA PHE A 87 -10.06 1.67 4.23
C PHE A 87 -10.35 1.94 2.76
N SER A 88 -11.31 1.21 2.21
CA SER A 88 -11.83 1.49 0.88
C SER A 88 -12.39 2.90 0.84
N VAL A 89 -12.08 3.63 -0.21
CA VAL A 89 -12.55 5.00 -0.44
C VAL A 89 -13.02 5.15 -1.88
N PRO A 90 -13.84 6.16 -2.19
CA PRO A 90 -14.01 6.58 -3.57
C PRO A 90 -12.66 6.99 -4.15
N PRO A 91 -12.34 6.66 -5.42
CA PRO A 91 -11.15 7.18 -6.07
C PRO A 91 -11.12 8.72 -6.07
N ASP A 92 -9.93 9.31 -5.99
CA ASP A 92 -9.75 10.76 -5.90
C ASP A 92 -10.24 11.56 -7.12
N ASP A 93 -10.54 10.87 -8.23
CA ASP A 93 -11.16 11.48 -9.42
C ASP A 93 -12.70 11.51 -9.36
N VAL A 94 -13.30 10.92 -8.32
CA VAL A 94 -14.75 11.00 -8.09
C VAL A 94 -15.07 12.29 -7.38
N ASN A 95 -15.78 13.18 -8.09
CA ASN A 95 -16.20 14.47 -7.54
C ASN A 95 -17.63 14.39 -6.98
N GLY A 96 -17.83 15.00 -5.80
CA GLY A 96 -19.12 15.13 -5.16
C GLY A 96 -19.50 13.96 -4.28
N ASP A 97 -20.78 13.96 -3.86
CA ASP A 97 -21.33 12.93 -2.98
C ASP A 97 -21.50 11.60 -3.71
N VAL A 98 -21.14 10.51 -3.06
CA VAL A 98 -21.31 9.17 -3.58
C VAL A 98 -22.62 8.57 -3.03
N PRO A 99 -23.59 8.25 -3.89
CA PRO A 99 -24.86 7.62 -3.47
C PRO A 99 -24.61 6.27 -2.80
N ILE A 100 -25.35 5.97 -1.75
CA ILE A 100 -25.18 4.74 -0.97
C ILE A 100 -25.45 3.46 -1.77
N ASP A 101 -26.36 3.52 -2.74
CA ASP A 101 -26.69 2.41 -3.63
C ASP A 101 -25.59 2.08 -4.63
N SER A 102 -24.65 2.98 -4.84
CA SER A 102 -23.47 2.80 -5.70
C SER A 102 -22.18 2.48 -4.92
N TYR A 103 -22.31 2.13 -3.63
CA TYR A 103 -21.16 1.86 -2.76
C TYR A 103 -20.16 0.88 -3.37
N LYS A 104 -20.62 -0.30 -3.82
CA LYS A 104 -19.74 -1.34 -4.37
C LYS A 104 -18.99 -0.92 -5.64
N GLN A 105 -19.57 0.00 -6.40
CA GLN A 105 -18.97 0.54 -7.62
C GLN A 105 -17.94 1.62 -7.33
N ASN A 106 -18.17 2.44 -6.31
CA ASN A 106 -17.39 3.64 -6.02
C ASN A 106 -16.34 3.46 -4.92
N PHE A 107 -16.59 2.61 -3.91
CA PHE A 107 -15.60 2.33 -2.88
C PHE A 107 -14.67 1.21 -3.31
N LYS A 108 -13.39 1.53 -3.49
CA LYS A 108 -12.36 0.60 -3.96
C LYS A 108 -11.16 0.60 -3.04
N GLY A 109 -10.49 -0.53 -2.99
CA GLY A 109 -9.15 -0.62 -2.45
C GLY A 109 -8.12 -0.26 -3.52
N HIS A 110 -7.01 0.29 -3.11
CA HIS A 110 -5.87 0.50 -4.00
C HIS A 110 -4.60 -0.03 -3.34
N ILE A 111 -3.76 -0.64 -4.15
CA ILE A 111 -2.42 -1.05 -3.74
C ILE A 111 -1.44 -0.22 -4.53
N SER A 112 -0.66 0.59 -3.85
CA SER A 112 0.39 1.42 -4.46
C SER A 112 1.70 0.64 -4.51
N PHE A 113 2.31 0.57 -5.68
CA PHE A 113 3.66 0.08 -5.90
C PHE A 113 4.57 1.29 -6.08
N VAL A 114 5.31 1.60 -5.03
CA VAL A 114 6.23 2.74 -4.97
C VAL A 114 7.62 2.25 -5.32
N SER A 115 8.12 2.64 -6.47
CA SER A 115 9.49 2.32 -6.89
C SER A 115 10.51 3.05 -6.02
N VAL A 116 11.63 2.39 -5.76
CA VAL A 116 12.75 2.95 -5.01
C VAL A 116 13.99 2.94 -5.90
N ASN A 117 14.56 4.10 -6.11
CA ASN A 117 15.85 4.20 -6.81
C ASN A 117 16.95 3.58 -5.95
N GLN A 118 17.64 2.56 -6.47
CA GLN A 118 18.60 1.76 -5.69
C GLN A 118 19.89 2.52 -5.32
N GLU A 119 20.17 3.64 -5.98
CA GLU A 119 21.33 4.49 -5.70
C GLU A 119 21.00 5.61 -4.72
N THR A 120 19.88 6.31 -4.95
CA THR A 120 19.49 7.51 -4.18
C THR A 120 18.43 7.25 -3.12
N GLY A 121 17.69 6.15 -3.22
CA GLY A 121 16.54 5.85 -2.37
C GLY A 121 15.25 6.59 -2.75
N ASN A 122 15.30 7.50 -3.71
CA ASN A 122 14.13 8.31 -4.07
C ASN A 122 12.96 7.45 -4.47
N MET A 123 11.79 7.81 -3.96
CA MET A 123 10.53 7.11 -4.18
C MET A 123 9.72 7.78 -5.30
N ASP A 124 8.98 6.97 -6.06
CA ASP A 124 7.93 7.46 -6.95
C ASP A 124 6.83 6.40 -7.09
N ILE A 125 5.57 6.80 -7.29
CA ILE A 125 4.49 5.84 -7.53
C ILE A 125 4.63 5.31 -8.95
N ALA A 126 5.11 4.08 -9.07
CA ALA A 126 5.24 3.42 -10.37
C ALA A 126 3.87 3.10 -10.98
N PHE A 127 2.97 2.56 -10.16
CA PHE A 127 1.59 2.26 -10.52
C PHE A 127 0.75 1.93 -9.30
N GLN A 128 -0.58 1.93 -9.49
CA GLN A 128 -1.53 1.42 -8.52
C GLN A 128 -2.34 0.27 -9.11
N LEU A 129 -2.72 -0.69 -8.28
CA LEU A 129 -3.75 -1.68 -8.59
C LEU A 129 -5.05 -1.24 -7.94
N LYS A 130 -6.10 -1.06 -8.74
CA LYS A 130 -7.45 -0.84 -8.26
C LYS A 130 -8.11 -2.20 -8.00
N THR A 131 -8.46 -2.47 -6.77
CA THR A 131 -9.04 -3.73 -6.32
C THR A 131 -10.51 -3.56 -5.95
N PRO A 132 -11.26 -4.66 -5.73
CA PRO A 132 -12.54 -4.57 -5.02
C PRO A 132 -12.40 -3.80 -3.71
N GLY A 133 -13.51 -3.30 -3.18
CA GLY A 133 -13.54 -2.57 -1.92
C GLY A 133 -13.22 -3.48 -0.73
N VAL A 134 -11.95 -3.56 -0.39
CA VAL A 134 -11.40 -4.33 0.73
C VAL A 134 -10.55 -3.45 1.62
N ASN A 135 -10.45 -3.80 2.88
CA ASN A 135 -9.55 -3.17 3.83
C ASN A 135 -8.33 -4.06 4.00
N PHE A 136 -7.18 -3.57 3.61
CA PHE A 136 -5.92 -4.29 3.78
C PHE A 136 -5.39 -4.10 5.19
N ASP A 137 -4.90 -5.18 5.81
CA ASP A 137 -4.25 -5.11 7.13
C ASP A 137 -2.73 -5.20 6.98
N LEU A 138 -2.14 -6.37 6.96
CA LEU A 138 -0.69 -6.54 6.78
C LEU A 138 -0.37 -7.23 5.47
N ALA A 139 0.87 -7.09 5.04
CA ALA A 139 1.33 -7.71 3.81
C ALA A 139 2.72 -8.32 3.93
N ARG A 140 3.05 -9.22 3.01
CA ARG A 140 4.40 -9.77 2.85
C ARG A 140 4.73 -10.00 1.38
N CYS A 141 5.96 -9.71 1.04
CA CYS A 141 6.52 -10.07 -0.25
C CYS A 141 6.79 -11.58 -0.31
N GLY A 142 6.47 -12.17 -1.44
CA GLY A 142 6.93 -13.51 -1.79
C GLY A 142 8.45 -13.55 -1.97
N ARG A 143 9.05 -14.66 -1.60
CA ARG A 143 10.50 -14.92 -1.72
C ARG A 143 10.74 -16.28 -2.36
N ALA A 144 11.94 -16.52 -2.84
CA ALA A 144 12.33 -17.78 -3.47
C ALA A 144 11.28 -18.24 -4.49
N LYS A 145 10.56 -19.35 -4.27
CA LYS A 145 9.56 -19.90 -5.21
C LYS A 145 8.36 -18.98 -5.45
N SER A 146 8.01 -18.12 -4.49
CA SER A 146 6.95 -17.11 -4.64
C SER A 146 7.47 -15.71 -5.00
N HIS A 147 8.74 -15.60 -5.43
CA HIS A 147 9.25 -14.34 -5.96
C HIS A 147 8.35 -13.79 -7.09
N GLY A 148 8.04 -12.51 -7.04
CA GLY A 148 7.09 -11.90 -7.97
C GLY A 148 5.65 -11.81 -7.45
N TRP A 149 5.39 -12.34 -6.25
CA TRP A 149 4.11 -12.27 -5.57
C TRP A 149 4.17 -11.35 -4.34
N PHE A 150 3.01 -10.83 -3.98
CA PHE A 150 2.77 -10.11 -2.74
C PHE A 150 1.49 -10.61 -2.11
N PHE A 151 1.44 -10.74 -0.79
CA PHE A 151 0.30 -11.31 -0.07
C PHE A 151 -0.20 -10.30 0.95
N PHE A 152 -1.53 -10.07 0.96
CA PHE A 152 -2.20 -9.13 1.84
C PHE A 152 -3.26 -9.85 2.64
N SER A 153 -3.27 -9.68 3.96
CA SER A 153 -4.43 -10.03 4.75
C SER A 153 -5.52 -8.97 4.57
N CYS A 154 -6.75 -9.40 4.36
CA CYS A 154 -7.84 -8.51 4.00
C CYS A 154 -9.04 -8.72 4.92
N TYR A 155 -9.54 -7.62 5.46
CA TYR A 155 -10.90 -7.55 5.98
C TYR A 155 -11.83 -7.23 4.82
N ASN A 156 -12.91 -7.96 4.71
CA ASN A 156 -13.78 -7.79 3.57
C ASN A 156 -15.08 -7.08 3.92
N THR A 157 -15.01 -5.81 4.23
CA THR A 157 -16.18 -5.00 4.60
C THR A 157 -17.21 -4.86 3.47
N GLU A 158 -16.78 -4.90 2.22
CA GLU A 158 -17.70 -4.83 1.06
C GLU A 158 -18.68 -5.99 1.01
N GLN A 159 -18.32 -7.14 1.55
CA GLN A 159 -19.15 -8.34 1.54
C GLN A 159 -19.90 -8.60 2.85
N ALA A 160 -19.65 -7.79 3.86
CA ALA A 160 -20.44 -7.82 5.08
C ALA A 160 -21.85 -7.27 4.80
N ASN A 161 -22.86 -7.87 5.39
CA ASN A 161 -24.26 -7.48 5.17
C ASN A 161 -24.79 -6.61 6.30
N THR A 162 -24.14 -6.59 7.44
CA THR A 162 -24.53 -5.83 8.61
C THR A 162 -23.35 -5.21 9.30
N LEU A 163 -23.58 -4.16 10.07
CA LEU A 163 -22.56 -3.53 10.90
C LEU A 163 -22.00 -4.49 11.96
N LEU A 164 -22.82 -5.42 12.44
CA LEU A 164 -22.39 -6.45 13.39
C LEU A 164 -21.38 -7.42 12.74
N GLU A 165 -21.61 -7.81 11.50
CA GLU A 165 -20.66 -8.63 10.74
C GLU A 165 -19.33 -7.94 10.56
N VAL A 166 -19.33 -6.66 10.16
CA VAL A 166 -18.12 -5.85 10.04
C VAL A 166 -17.34 -5.82 11.36
N ASN A 167 -18.03 -5.50 12.46
CA ASN A 167 -17.38 -5.31 13.76
C ASN A 167 -16.93 -6.62 14.41
N ALA A 168 -17.68 -7.71 14.21
CA ALA A 168 -17.43 -8.99 14.87
C ALA A 168 -16.77 -10.03 13.97
N SER A 169 -16.56 -9.72 12.69
CA SER A 169 -16.03 -10.64 11.68
C SER A 169 -16.75 -12.01 11.67
N GLN A 170 -18.06 -12.01 11.92
CA GLN A 170 -18.81 -13.25 12.08
C GLN A 170 -19.17 -13.92 10.75
N ARG A 171 -19.37 -13.10 9.71
CA ARG A 171 -19.74 -13.55 8.37
C ARG A 171 -18.92 -12.90 7.27
N ASP A 172 -17.94 -12.10 7.65
CA ASP A 172 -17.01 -11.50 6.69
C ASP A 172 -16.38 -12.60 5.84
N LYS A 173 -16.26 -12.31 4.58
CA LYS A 173 -15.51 -13.17 3.68
C LYS A 173 -14.06 -12.73 3.69
N ASP A 174 -13.41 -13.02 4.78
CA ASP A 174 -12.00 -12.70 4.97
C ASP A 174 -11.13 -13.60 4.10
N PHE A 175 -10.05 -13.04 3.61
CA PHE A 175 -9.13 -13.75 2.73
C PHE A 175 -7.72 -13.15 2.79
N ILE A 176 -6.78 -13.90 2.26
CA ILE A 176 -5.48 -13.38 1.84
C ILE A 176 -5.55 -13.11 0.34
N MET A 177 -5.25 -11.90 -0.07
CA MET A 177 -5.12 -11.54 -1.48
C MET A 177 -3.68 -11.79 -1.93
N ALA A 178 -3.51 -12.68 -2.90
CA ALA A 178 -2.25 -12.88 -3.58
C ALA A 178 -2.19 -11.98 -4.82
N VAL A 179 -1.14 -11.19 -4.94
CA VAL A 179 -0.91 -10.24 -6.05
C VAL A 179 0.34 -10.62 -6.79
N ASN A 180 0.20 -10.93 -8.07
CA ASN A 180 1.32 -11.16 -8.99
C ASN A 180 1.80 -9.82 -9.56
N TRP A 181 2.79 -9.21 -8.92
CA TRP A 181 3.30 -7.92 -9.34
C TRP A 181 4.15 -8.01 -10.63
N LYS A 182 4.79 -9.15 -10.90
CA LYS A 182 5.46 -9.38 -12.19
C LYS A 182 4.46 -9.37 -13.36
N LYS A 183 3.28 -9.98 -13.14
CA LYS A 183 2.21 -9.94 -14.15
C LYS A 183 1.66 -8.53 -14.35
N ALA A 184 1.56 -7.74 -13.28
CA ALA A 184 1.20 -6.34 -13.38
C ALA A 184 2.21 -5.56 -14.24
N GLU A 185 3.52 -5.78 -14.04
CA GLU A 185 4.57 -5.18 -14.90
C GLU A 185 4.42 -5.56 -16.39
N GLU A 186 4.07 -6.81 -16.68
CA GLU A 186 3.82 -7.23 -18.05
C GLU A 186 2.67 -6.45 -18.68
N TYR A 187 1.58 -6.25 -17.95
CA TYR A 187 0.46 -5.46 -18.42
C TYR A 187 0.81 -3.97 -18.61
N LEU A 188 1.62 -3.41 -17.73
CA LEU A 188 2.13 -2.05 -17.89
C LEU A 188 2.97 -1.91 -19.16
N LYS A 189 3.90 -2.85 -19.39
CA LYS A 189 4.72 -2.90 -20.62
C LYS A 189 3.86 -3.07 -21.87
N ALA A 190 2.73 -3.76 -21.76
CA ALA A 190 1.74 -3.90 -22.84
C ALA A 190 0.79 -2.69 -22.99
N GLY A 191 1.01 -1.60 -22.24
CA GLY A 191 0.22 -0.38 -22.33
C GLY A 191 -1.19 -0.48 -21.76
N LYS A 192 -1.44 -1.41 -20.83
CA LYS A 192 -2.77 -1.60 -20.22
C LYS A 192 -3.04 -0.66 -19.04
N GLY A 193 -2.03 0.02 -18.52
CA GLY A 193 -2.20 1.02 -17.48
C GLY A 193 -2.99 2.23 -18.00
N LYS A 194 -3.97 2.68 -17.20
CA LYS A 194 -4.75 3.89 -17.49
C LYS A 194 -4.20 5.05 -16.66
N LYS A 195 -4.00 6.19 -17.27
CA LYS A 195 -3.64 7.42 -16.56
C LYS A 195 -4.86 8.01 -15.88
N GLN A 196 -4.75 8.22 -14.56
CA GLN A 196 -5.77 8.85 -13.74
C GLN A 196 -5.25 10.19 -13.24
N LYS A 197 -6.03 11.26 -13.44
CA LYS A 197 -5.71 12.60 -12.91
C LYS A 197 -6.02 12.63 -11.43
N VAL A 198 -5.00 12.81 -10.62
CA VAL A 198 -5.08 12.95 -9.17
C VAL A 198 -4.00 13.90 -8.71
N LYS A 199 -4.18 14.50 -7.54
CA LYS A 199 -3.14 15.37 -6.94
C LYS A 199 -2.62 14.73 -5.67
N TYR A 200 -1.30 14.65 -5.55
CA TYR A 200 -0.64 14.19 -4.34
C TYR A 200 0.70 14.90 -4.14
N ALA A 201 1.08 15.08 -2.88
CA ALA A 201 2.32 15.76 -2.53
C ALA A 201 3.49 14.80 -2.48
N HIS A 202 4.63 15.27 -2.95
CA HIS A 202 5.91 14.58 -2.86
C HIS A 202 6.94 15.55 -2.29
N ASN A 203 7.41 15.27 -1.08
CA ASN A 203 8.34 16.11 -0.35
C ASN A 203 9.69 15.40 -0.26
N VAL A 204 10.77 16.06 -0.71
CA VAL A 204 12.13 15.53 -0.71
C VAL A 204 13.05 16.52 0.00
N TRP A 205 13.88 16.04 0.93
CA TRP A 205 14.87 16.85 1.65
C TRP A 205 16.28 16.58 1.14
N ASP A 206 17.06 17.64 1.05
CA ASP A 206 18.50 17.52 0.92
C ASP A 206 19.10 17.08 2.26
N GLU A 207 19.85 16.00 2.25
CA GLU A 207 20.36 15.36 3.46
C GLU A 207 21.38 16.26 4.22
N LYS A 208 22.10 17.14 3.50
CA LYS A 208 23.14 17.99 4.10
C LYS A 208 22.56 19.23 4.73
N THR A 209 21.67 19.90 4.01
CA THR A 209 21.10 21.18 4.45
C THR A 209 19.81 21.00 5.22
N HIS A 210 19.18 19.85 5.08
CA HIS A 210 17.82 19.55 5.57
C HIS A 210 16.77 20.58 5.11
N THR A 211 17.03 21.17 3.95
CA THR A 211 16.07 21.97 3.21
C THR A 211 15.43 21.11 2.14
N GLY A 212 14.20 21.39 1.80
CA GLY A 212 13.49 20.49 0.92
C GLY A 212 12.58 21.17 -0.08
N VAL A 213 12.15 20.38 -1.03
CA VAL A 213 11.23 20.77 -2.10
C VAL A 213 9.95 19.95 -1.97
N SER A 214 8.81 20.64 -1.96
CA SER A 214 7.49 20.05 -2.09
C SER A 214 7.00 20.18 -3.52
N THR A 215 6.65 19.06 -4.14
CA THR A 215 6.11 19.00 -5.49
C THR A 215 4.72 18.41 -5.45
N ILE A 216 3.78 18.99 -6.18
CA ILE A 216 2.46 18.37 -6.40
C ILE A 216 2.53 17.57 -7.70
N LYS A 217 2.32 16.29 -7.59
CA LYS A 217 2.12 15.38 -8.73
C LYS A 217 0.65 15.42 -9.13
N GLU A 218 0.36 15.21 -10.42
CA GLU A 218 -1.00 15.40 -10.95
C GLU A 218 -1.57 14.15 -11.63
N GLU A 219 -0.83 13.06 -11.62
CA GLU A 219 -1.23 11.87 -12.35
C GLU A 219 -0.64 10.61 -11.73
N VAL A 220 -1.40 9.51 -11.79
CA VAL A 220 -0.93 8.16 -11.44
C VAL A 220 -1.37 7.16 -12.52
N THR A 221 -0.60 6.09 -12.69
CA THR A 221 -0.97 4.98 -13.57
C THR A 221 -1.72 3.92 -12.77
N VAL A 222 -2.91 3.54 -13.21
CA VAL A 222 -3.77 2.56 -12.54
C VAL A 222 -4.02 1.36 -13.44
N LEU A 223 -3.90 0.16 -12.89
CA LEU A 223 -4.35 -1.11 -13.45
C LEU A 223 -5.60 -1.56 -12.67
N ASP A 224 -6.71 -1.77 -13.37
CA ASP A 224 -7.93 -2.31 -12.73
C ASP A 224 -7.89 -3.84 -12.78
N VAL A 225 -7.79 -4.48 -11.63
CA VAL A 225 -7.71 -5.95 -11.54
C VAL A 225 -8.99 -6.64 -12.02
N ALA A 226 -10.12 -5.94 -12.08
CA ALA A 226 -11.36 -6.49 -12.62
C ALA A 226 -11.31 -6.64 -14.16
N GLU A 227 -10.48 -5.85 -14.82
CA GLU A 227 -10.29 -5.88 -16.28
C GLU A 227 -9.13 -6.79 -16.70
N LEU A 228 -8.26 -7.19 -15.77
CA LEU A 228 -6.99 -7.88 -16.05
C LEU A 228 -6.93 -9.22 -15.29
N LYS A 229 -6.64 -10.27 -16.02
CA LYS A 229 -6.59 -11.63 -15.47
C LYS A 229 -5.23 -11.91 -14.81
N ASP A 230 -5.23 -12.88 -13.90
CA ASP A 230 -4.02 -13.47 -13.32
C ASP A 230 -3.11 -12.49 -12.55
N ILE A 231 -3.63 -11.32 -12.16
CA ILE A 231 -2.92 -10.40 -11.26
C ILE A 231 -3.25 -10.71 -9.80
N CYS A 232 -4.54 -10.87 -9.47
CA CYS A 232 -4.99 -11.05 -8.10
C CYS A 232 -5.79 -12.32 -7.92
N TYR A 233 -5.52 -13.01 -6.81
CA TYR A 233 -6.26 -14.20 -6.37
C TYR A 233 -6.68 -14.01 -4.91
N LEU A 234 -7.87 -14.49 -4.56
CA LEU A 234 -8.40 -14.46 -3.21
C LEU A 234 -8.32 -15.87 -2.61
N MET A 235 -7.57 -16.02 -1.54
CA MET A 235 -7.44 -17.27 -0.81
C MET A 235 -8.28 -17.19 0.47
N PRO A 236 -9.36 -17.99 0.58
CA PRO A 236 -10.16 -18.03 1.80
C PRO A 236 -9.30 -18.37 3.01
N CYS A 237 -9.49 -17.67 4.10
CA CYS A 237 -8.77 -17.89 5.34
C CYS A 237 -9.71 -17.79 6.55
N PRO A 238 -9.26 -18.23 7.74
CA PRO A 238 -10.01 -18.03 8.97
C PRO A 238 -10.29 -16.55 9.24
N LYS A 239 -11.32 -16.31 10.03
CA LYS A 239 -11.84 -14.97 10.32
C LYS A 239 -10.79 -13.99 10.81
N SER A 240 -10.91 -12.76 10.33
CA SER A 240 -10.11 -11.62 10.73
C SER A 240 -8.60 -11.89 10.63
N PRO A 241 -8.07 -12.17 9.43
CA PRO A 241 -6.63 -12.31 9.27
C PRO A 241 -5.95 -10.98 9.61
N HIS A 242 -5.03 -11.03 10.58
CA HIS A 242 -4.27 -9.84 10.96
C HIS A 242 -3.00 -9.71 10.13
N GLY A 243 -2.25 -10.79 10.02
CA GLY A 243 -1.01 -10.81 9.30
C GLY A 243 -0.85 -12.06 8.45
N CYS A 244 0.06 -11.99 7.52
CA CYS A 244 0.58 -13.14 6.80
C CYS A 244 2.09 -13.04 6.70
N ASP A 245 2.74 -14.18 6.64
CA ASP A 245 4.17 -14.27 6.40
C ASP A 245 4.46 -15.38 5.38
N VAL A 246 5.61 -15.32 4.75
CA VAL A 246 6.05 -16.29 3.74
C VAL A 246 7.23 -17.04 4.30
N ASP A 247 7.19 -18.37 4.25
CA ASP A 247 8.28 -19.20 4.70
C ASP A 247 9.57 -18.99 3.88
N PRO A 248 10.75 -19.37 4.36
CA PRO A 248 12.00 -19.14 3.64
C PRO A 248 12.08 -19.78 2.26
N THR A 249 11.34 -20.87 2.02
CA THR A 249 11.30 -21.53 0.70
C THR A 249 10.37 -20.83 -0.30
N GLY A 250 9.45 -20.01 0.22
CA GLY A 250 8.41 -19.36 -0.58
C GLY A 250 7.28 -20.29 -1.02
N GLU A 251 7.18 -21.49 -0.43
CA GLU A 251 6.12 -22.45 -0.77
C GLU A 251 4.87 -22.30 0.08
N TYR A 252 5.02 -21.75 1.28
CA TYR A 252 3.94 -21.66 2.26
C TYR A 252 3.72 -20.22 2.71
N ILE A 253 2.44 -19.91 2.91
CA ILE A 253 2.01 -18.65 3.53
C ILE A 253 1.37 -19.00 4.87
N VAL A 254 1.84 -18.35 5.91
CA VAL A 254 1.30 -18.49 7.28
C VAL A 254 0.46 -17.25 7.58
N GLY A 255 -0.84 -17.43 7.75
CA GLY A 255 -1.76 -16.36 8.13
C GLY A 255 -2.13 -16.44 9.60
N SER A 256 -2.14 -15.30 10.30
CA SER A 256 -2.61 -15.19 11.68
C SER A 256 -4.04 -14.66 11.73
N GLY A 257 -4.98 -15.41 12.26
CA GLY A 257 -6.37 -14.99 12.45
C GLY A 257 -6.58 -14.45 13.87
N LYS A 258 -7.08 -13.22 13.99
CA LYS A 258 -7.42 -12.61 15.31
C LYS A 258 -8.55 -13.36 16.01
N LEU A 259 -9.49 -13.89 15.23
CA LEU A 259 -10.65 -14.62 15.70
C LEU A 259 -10.59 -16.08 15.25
N ALA A 260 -9.37 -16.61 15.15
CA ALA A 260 -9.17 -18.00 14.82
C ALA A 260 -9.79 -18.85 15.89
N ALA A 261 -10.86 -19.44 15.51
CA ALA A 261 -11.55 -20.58 16.04
C ALA A 261 -11.33 -20.91 17.52
N LEU A 262 -12.31 -20.80 18.09
CA LEU A 262 -12.72 -21.74 19.13
C LEU A 262 -13.33 -22.99 18.48
#